data_02b789ef61de0146a1a9192a3f1d4ff9
#
_entry.id   02b789ef61de0146a1a9192a3f1d4ff9
#
_cell.length_a   1.000
_cell.length_b   1.000
_cell.length_c   1.000
_cell.angle_alpha   90.00
_cell.angle_beta   90.00
_cell.angle_gamma   90.00
#
_symmetry.space_group_name_H-M   'P 1'
#
loop_
_entity.id
_entity.type
_entity.pdbx_description
1 polymer ?
#
loop_
_entity_poly.entity_id
_entity_poly.type
_entity_poly.pdbx_seq_one_letter_code
_entity_poly.pdbx_strand_id
1 'polypeptide(L)'
;MIGDRCKVQNNVSVYDNVTLEEGVFCGPSMVFTNVYNPRALIERKDEYRETLVRRGATLGANCTVVCGVTIGAFAFVGAGAVITRDMPDFALMVGNPARQIGWMSAFGERLGLPLTGKATTTCPHTGDLYALSDTTVIRTEAKP
;
A
#
# COMPACT_ATOMS: atom_id res chain seq x y z
N MET A 1 -0.36 -1.14 -15.71
CA MET A 1 0.64 -0.08 -15.99
C MET A 1 1.64 0.00 -14.83
N ILE A 2 2.92 0.20 -15.12
CA ILE A 2 3.97 0.34 -14.10
C ILE A 2 4.63 1.70 -14.30
N GLY A 3 4.59 2.54 -13.27
CA GLY A 3 5.16 3.88 -13.26
C GLY A 3 6.69 3.88 -13.11
N ASP A 4 7.28 5.07 -13.17
CA ASP A 4 8.73 5.24 -13.10
C ASP A 4 9.29 4.81 -11.73
N ARG A 5 10.54 4.37 -11.71
CA ARG A 5 11.30 4.01 -10.51
C ARG A 5 10.63 2.94 -9.62
N CYS A 6 9.65 2.20 -10.12
CA CYS A 6 9.12 1.04 -9.41
C CYS A 6 10.18 -0.05 -9.28
N LYS A 7 10.16 -0.75 -8.15
CA LYS A 7 11.00 -1.93 -7.91
C LYS A 7 10.11 -3.14 -7.74
N VAL A 8 10.12 -4.03 -8.72
CA VAL A 8 9.37 -5.29 -8.68
C VAL A 8 10.37 -6.42 -8.47
N GLN A 9 10.27 -7.08 -7.34
CA GLN A 9 11.18 -8.13 -6.94
C GLN A 9 10.82 -9.47 -7.60
N ASN A 10 11.57 -10.53 -7.27
CA ASN A 10 11.41 -11.86 -7.87
C ASN A 10 10.01 -12.45 -7.61
N ASN A 11 9.51 -13.21 -8.57
CA ASN A 11 8.25 -13.96 -8.49
C ASN A 11 7.02 -13.09 -8.26
N VAL A 12 6.96 -11.93 -8.89
CA VAL A 12 5.80 -11.03 -8.87
C VAL A 12 5.20 -10.96 -10.26
N SER A 13 3.90 -11.23 -10.36
CA SER A 13 3.12 -11.04 -11.58
C SER A 13 2.26 -9.79 -11.44
N VAL A 14 2.40 -8.87 -12.38
CA VAL A 14 1.58 -7.66 -12.46
C VAL A 14 0.61 -7.82 -13.61
N TYR A 15 -0.68 -7.92 -13.31
CA TYR A 15 -1.75 -8.13 -14.29
C TYR A 15 -2.17 -6.84 -14.99
N ASP A 16 -2.92 -6.96 -16.09
CA ASP A 16 -3.33 -5.84 -16.93
C ASP A 16 -4.10 -4.74 -16.17
N ASN A 17 -4.94 -5.13 -15.21
CA ASN A 17 -5.75 -4.20 -14.42
C ASN A 17 -5.07 -3.72 -13.14
N VAL A 18 -3.76 -3.89 -13.02
CA VAL A 18 -2.96 -3.37 -11.92
C VAL A 18 -2.21 -2.13 -12.38
N THR A 19 -2.38 -1.04 -11.66
CA THR A 19 -1.62 0.18 -11.85
C THR A 19 -0.70 0.41 -10.65
N LEU A 20 0.60 0.48 -10.91
CA LEU A 20 1.61 0.90 -9.97
C LEU A 20 2.03 2.32 -10.32
N GLU A 21 1.80 3.28 -9.44
CA GLU A 21 2.33 4.63 -9.61
C GLU A 21 3.83 4.68 -9.35
N GLU A 22 4.43 5.84 -9.52
CA GLU A 22 5.87 6.06 -9.36
C GLU A 22 6.41 5.57 -8.01
N GLY A 23 7.58 4.92 -8.03
CA GLY A 23 8.32 4.57 -6.82
C GLY A 23 7.71 3.46 -5.96
N VAL A 24 6.75 2.70 -6.47
CA VAL A 24 6.18 1.56 -5.75
C VAL A 24 7.20 0.44 -5.61
N PHE A 25 7.27 -0.14 -4.42
CA PHE A 25 8.07 -1.33 -4.14
C PHE A 25 7.16 -2.56 -3.98
N CYS A 26 7.37 -3.57 -4.82
CA CYS A 26 6.74 -4.89 -4.70
C CYS A 26 7.77 -5.89 -4.17
N GLY A 27 7.58 -6.34 -2.94
CA GLY A 27 8.46 -7.32 -2.28
C GLY A 27 8.42 -8.69 -2.97
N PRO A 28 9.44 -9.53 -2.77
CA PRO A 28 9.53 -10.83 -3.44
C PRO A 28 8.34 -11.72 -3.10
N SER A 29 7.84 -12.38 -4.13
CA SER A 29 6.71 -13.33 -4.04
C SER A 29 5.41 -12.73 -3.49
N MET A 30 5.24 -11.41 -3.54
CA MET A 30 3.93 -10.84 -3.28
C MET A 30 2.97 -11.15 -4.43
N VAL A 31 1.68 -11.16 -4.17
CA VAL A 31 0.65 -11.61 -5.11
C VAL A 31 -0.41 -10.54 -5.31
N PHE A 32 -0.69 -10.22 -6.58
CA PHE A 32 -1.94 -9.56 -6.97
C PHE A 32 -2.95 -10.61 -7.44
N THR A 33 -4.24 -10.41 -7.17
CA THR A 33 -5.31 -11.15 -7.85
C THR A 33 -5.98 -10.26 -8.90
N ASN A 34 -6.76 -10.83 -9.80
CA ASN A 34 -7.44 -10.09 -10.86
C ASN A 34 -8.95 -10.33 -10.91
N VAL A 35 -9.39 -11.49 -10.45
CA VAL A 35 -10.81 -11.86 -10.31
C VAL A 35 -11.09 -12.16 -8.85
N TYR A 36 -12.19 -11.61 -8.34
CA TYR A 36 -12.54 -11.74 -6.92
C TYR A 36 -12.96 -13.17 -6.54
N ASN A 37 -13.69 -13.86 -7.42
CA ASN A 37 -14.30 -15.16 -7.18
C ASN A 37 -14.05 -16.13 -8.34
N PRO A 38 -12.80 -16.52 -8.62
CA PRO A 38 -12.47 -17.37 -9.77
C PRO A 38 -13.06 -18.78 -9.64
N ARG A 39 -13.39 -19.36 -10.79
CA ARG A 39 -13.74 -20.77 -10.95
C ARG A 39 -13.10 -21.29 -12.24
N ALA A 40 -12.47 -22.45 -12.20
CA ALA A 40 -11.75 -23.00 -13.34
C ALA A 40 -12.67 -23.26 -14.56
N LEU A 41 -13.92 -23.65 -14.32
CA LEU A 41 -14.89 -23.97 -15.37
C LEU A 41 -15.75 -22.78 -15.80
N ILE A 42 -15.55 -21.61 -15.21
CA ILE A 42 -16.34 -20.39 -15.51
C ILE A 42 -15.38 -19.33 -16.02
N GLU A 43 -15.56 -18.88 -17.24
CA GLU A 43 -14.80 -17.78 -17.80
C GLU A 43 -15.23 -16.45 -17.17
N ARG A 44 -14.28 -15.68 -16.64
CA ARG A 44 -14.51 -14.40 -15.96
C ARG A 44 -13.57 -13.30 -16.42
N LYS A 45 -13.13 -13.36 -17.68
CA LYS A 45 -12.19 -12.38 -18.24
C LYS A 45 -12.73 -10.95 -18.22
N ASP A 46 -14.04 -10.79 -18.29
CA ASP A 46 -14.71 -9.49 -18.24
C ASP A 46 -14.98 -8.99 -16.81
N GLU A 47 -14.60 -9.78 -15.79
CA GLU A 47 -14.82 -9.47 -14.38
C GLU A 47 -13.53 -9.04 -13.66
N TYR A 48 -12.49 -8.67 -14.39
CA TYR A 48 -11.25 -8.16 -13.80
C TYR A 48 -11.49 -6.85 -13.06
N ARG A 49 -11.04 -6.78 -11.82
CA ARG A 49 -11.14 -5.58 -10.99
C ARG A 49 -9.83 -4.82 -11.00
N GLU A 50 -9.93 -3.51 -11.14
CA GLU A 50 -8.78 -2.63 -11.10
C GLU A 50 -8.17 -2.56 -9.70
N THR A 51 -6.85 -2.60 -9.63
CA THR A 51 -6.08 -2.38 -8.41
C THR A 51 -5.14 -1.21 -8.64
N LEU A 52 -5.21 -0.21 -7.78
CA LEU A 52 -4.35 0.96 -7.83
C LEU A 52 -3.40 0.95 -6.64
N VAL A 53 -2.11 1.00 -6.91
CA VAL A 53 -1.07 1.19 -5.89
C VAL A 53 -0.46 2.57 -6.12
N ARG A 54 -0.69 3.47 -5.18
CA ARG A 54 -0.27 4.85 -5.27
C ARG A 54 1.22 5.02 -4.99
N ARG A 55 1.74 6.17 -5.37
CA ARG A 55 3.18 6.45 -5.38
C ARG A 55 3.85 6.12 -4.04
N GLY A 56 5.05 5.59 -4.11
CA GLY A 56 5.89 5.34 -2.95
C GLY A 56 5.41 4.26 -2.00
N ALA A 57 4.30 3.57 -2.30
CA ALA A 57 3.79 2.49 -1.45
C ALA A 57 4.75 1.29 -1.47
N THR A 58 4.80 0.58 -0.34
CA THR A 58 5.57 -0.65 -0.17
C THR A 58 4.64 -1.83 0.07
N LEU A 59 4.77 -2.85 -0.77
CA LEU A 59 4.08 -4.12 -0.63
C LEU A 59 5.10 -5.16 -0.13
N GLY A 60 4.95 -5.59 1.13
CA GLY A 60 5.89 -6.50 1.77
C GLY A 60 5.97 -7.87 1.10
N ALA A 61 7.07 -8.59 1.35
CA ALA A 61 7.27 -9.94 0.82
C ALA A 61 6.10 -10.87 1.16
N ASN A 62 5.71 -11.72 0.22
CA ASN A 62 4.61 -12.70 0.38
C ASN A 62 3.25 -12.09 0.76
N CYS A 63 3.05 -10.78 0.68
CA CYS A 63 1.72 -10.23 0.88
C CYS A 63 0.80 -10.56 -0.29
N THR A 64 -0.49 -10.56 -0.04
CA THR A 64 -1.52 -10.72 -1.08
C THR A 64 -2.39 -9.49 -1.13
N VAL A 65 -2.56 -8.93 -2.31
CA VAL A 65 -3.48 -7.81 -2.56
C VAL A 65 -4.67 -8.34 -3.36
N VAL A 66 -5.82 -8.41 -2.71
CA VAL A 66 -7.06 -8.82 -3.36
C VAL A 66 -7.50 -7.71 -4.31
N CYS A 67 -7.89 -8.07 -5.53
CA CYS A 67 -8.24 -7.11 -6.58
C CYS A 67 -9.39 -6.17 -6.19
N GLY A 68 -9.40 -4.99 -6.79
CA GLY A 68 -10.45 -4.00 -6.57
C GLY A 68 -10.18 -3.02 -5.43
N VAL A 69 -8.93 -2.93 -4.95
CA VAL A 69 -8.54 -2.03 -3.86
C VAL A 69 -7.58 -0.94 -4.33
N THR A 70 -7.59 0.17 -3.61
CA THR A 70 -6.59 1.22 -3.72
C THR A 70 -5.67 1.19 -2.51
N ILE A 71 -4.37 1.08 -2.76
CA ILE A 71 -3.32 1.22 -1.74
C ILE A 71 -2.86 2.68 -1.76
N GLY A 72 -2.98 3.38 -0.63
CA GLY A 72 -2.66 4.79 -0.52
C GLY A 72 -1.18 5.11 -0.73
N ALA A 73 -0.89 6.37 -1.01
CA ALA A 73 0.47 6.85 -1.22
C ALA A 73 1.33 6.62 0.03
N PHE A 74 2.54 6.12 -0.15
CA PHE A 74 3.47 5.78 0.94
C PHE A 74 2.91 4.82 1.99
N ALA A 75 1.80 4.14 1.71
CA ALA A 75 1.28 3.08 2.56
C ALA A 75 2.27 1.91 2.64
N PHE A 76 2.28 1.23 3.76
CA PHE A 76 3.20 0.14 4.00
C PHE A 76 2.44 -1.14 4.38
N VAL A 77 2.56 -2.15 3.54
CA VAL A 77 1.98 -3.47 3.76
C VAL A 77 3.07 -4.38 4.33
N GLY A 78 2.84 -4.90 5.53
CA GLY A 78 3.77 -5.84 6.17
C GLY A 78 3.88 -7.15 5.41
N ALA A 79 5.02 -7.84 5.56
CA ALA A 79 5.23 -9.14 4.94
C ALA A 79 4.13 -10.14 5.34
N GLY A 80 3.65 -10.93 4.37
CA GLY A 80 2.62 -11.94 4.59
C GLY A 80 1.20 -11.41 4.86
N ALA A 81 0.97 -10.10 4.81
CA ALA A 81 -0.35 -9.53 5.00
C ALA A 81 -1.29 -9.82 3.83
N VAL A 82 -2.60 -9.88 4.11
CA VAL A 82 -3.64 -10.03 3.08
C VAL A 82 -4.53 -8.80 3.07
N ILE A 83 -4.37 -7.98 2.04
CA ILE A 83 -5.12 -6.73 1.86
C ILE A 83 -6.43 -7.01 1.14
N THR A 84 -7.55 -6.74 1.81
CA THR A 84 -8.90 -7.00 1.31
C THR A 84 -9.75 -5.73 1.13
N ARG A 85 -9.21 -4.57 1.46
CA ARG A 85 -9.88 -3.26 1.37
C ARG A 85 -8.87 -2.13 1.15
N ASP A 86 -9.37 -0.97 0.79
CA ASP A 86 -8.56 0.22 0.57
C ASP A 86 -7.70 0.57 1.78
N MET A 87 -6.52 1.11 1.50
CA MET A 87 -5.60 1.61 2.52
C MET A 87 -5.46 3.13 2.39
N PRO A 88 -5.54 3.87 3.50
CA PRO A 88 -5.20 5.30 3.52
C PRO A 88 -3.73 5.56 3.16
N ASP A 89 -3.45 6.77 2.70
CA ASP A 89 -2.08 7.24 2.54
C ASP A 89 -1.32 7.11 3.88
N PHE A 90 -0.07 6.69 3.83
CA PHE A 90 0.81 6.46 5.00
C PHE A 90 0.35 5.39 5.99
N ALA A 91 -0.73 4.65 5.74
CA ALA A 91 -1.18 3.60 6.63
C ALA A 91 -0.18 2.44 6.68
N LEU A 92 0.03 1.90 7.88
CA LEU A 92 0.76 0.65 8.10
C LEU A 92 -0.24 -0.45 8.42
N MET A 93 -0.33 -1.47 7.55
CA MET A 93 -1.22 -2.61 7.71
C MET A 93 -0.46 -3.92 7.74
N VAL A 94 -0.85 -4.81 8.65
CA VAL A 94 -0.25 -6.14 8.81
C VAL A 94 -1.32 -7.19 9.08
N GLY A 95 -0.98 -8.45 8.87
CA GLY A 95 -1.79 -9.60 9.25
C GLY A 95 -2.74 -10.11 8.16
N ASN A 96 -3.52 -11.14 8.50
CA ASN A 96 -4.51 -11.79 7.65
C ASN A 96 -5.79 -12.08 8.43
N PRO A 97 -6.92 -11.39 8.15
CA PRO A 97 -7.01 -10.23 7.26
C PRO A 97 -6.19 -9.05 7.82
N ALA A 98 -5.66 -8.23 6.92
CA ALA A 98 -4.82 -7.11 7.33
C ALA A 98 -5.59 -6.08 8.15
N ARG A 99 -4.93 -5.54 9.16
CA ARG A 99 -5.44 -4.48 10.03
C ARG A 99 -4.43 -3.35 10.09
N GLN A 100 -4.91 -2.12 10.11
CA GLN A 100 -4.06 -0.97 10.35
C GLN A 100 -3.58 -0.97 11.80
N ILE A 101 -2.26 -0.91 11.97
CA ILE A 101 -1.61 -0.87 13.30
C ILE A 101 -0.90 0.43 13.57
N GLY A 102 -0.83 1.32 12.60
CA GLY A 102 -0.14 2.59 12.73
C GLY A 102 -0.01 3.31 11.40
N TRP A 103 0.98 4.18 11.37
CA TRP A 103 1.32 5.04 10.24
C TRP A 103 2.81 4.96 9.95
N MET A 104 3.18 5.07 8.68
CA MET A 104 4.56 5.00 8.20
C MET A 104 4.93 6.29 7.49
N SER A 105 6.10 6.83 7.75
CA SER A 105 6.60 7.99 7.02
C SER A 105 7.01 7.63 5.59
N ALA A 106 7.16 8.63 4.74
CA ALA A 106 7.69 8.45 3.39
C ALA A 106 9.14 7.93 3.37
N PHE A 107 9.86 8.09 4.47
CA PHE A 107 11.19 7.51 4.66
C PHE A 107 11.13 6.00 4.98
N GLY A 108 10.00 5.50 5.50
CA GLY A 108 9.86 4.12 5.97
C GLY A 108 10.07 3.95 7.49
N GLU A 109 9.87 5.01 8.26
CA GLU A 109 9.92 5.00 9.72
C GLU A 109 8.50 4.99 10.28
N ARG A 110 8.24 4.17 11.30
CA ARG A 110 6.94 4.17 11.97
C ARG A 110 6.72 5.47 12.71
N LEU A 111 5.58 6.10 12.47
CA LEU A 111 5.21 7.37 13.08
C LEU A 111 4.53 7.16 14.44
N GLY A 112 4.86 7.99 15.42
CA GLY A 112 4.23 8.01 16.76
C GLY A 112 2.88 8.71 16.74
N LEU A 113 1.94 8.22 15.92
CA LEU A 113 0.59 8.75 15.80
C LEU A 113 -0.44 7.70 16.24
N PRO A 114 -1.54 8.10 16.90
CA PRO A 114 -2.67 7.21 17.12
C PRO A 114 -3.36 6.86 15.78
N LEU A 115 -4.21 5.84 15.76
CA LEU A 115 -4.94 5.47 14.54
C LEU A 115 -5.97 6.53 14.12
N THR A 116 -6.55 7.22 15.09
CA THR A 116 -7.60 8.23 14.87
C THR A 116 -7.41 9.42 15.79
N GLY A 117 -8.03 10.53 15.47
CA GLY A 117 -8.03 11.74 16.27
C GLY A 117 -7.20 12.86 15.66
N LYS A 118 -6.64 13.71 16.50
CA LYS A 118 -5.76 14.82 16.09
C LYS A 118 -4.42 14.69 16.79
N ALA A 119 -3.36 14.62 16.03
CA ALA A 119 -1.99 14.56 16.53
C ALA A 119 -1.01 14.97 15.43
N THR A 120 0.17 15.35 15.83
CA THR A 120 1.27 15.65 14.92
C THR A 120 2.54 14.94 15.38
N THR A 121 3.39 14.60 14.43
CA THR A 121 4.73 14.08 14.71
C THR A 121 5.68 14.47 13.59
N THR A 122 6.96 14.40 13.86
CA THR A 122 8.00 14.69 12.89
C THR A 122 8.83 13.43 12.62
N CYS A 123 9.10 13.15 11.36
CA CYS A 123 10.03 12.07 11.02
C CYS A 123 11.46 12.43 11.45
N PRO A 124 12.12 11.64 12.30
CA PRO A 124 13.45 11.98 12.80
C PRO A 124 14.54 11.96 11.71
N HIS A 125 14.30 11.27 10.61
CA HIS A 125 15.27 11.14 9.52
C HIS A 125 15.19 12.27 8.49
N THR A 126 13.99 12.76 8.20
CA THR A 126 13.78 13.78 7.15
C THR A 126 13.36 15.14 7.68
N GLY A 127 12.88 15.20 8.91
CA GLY A 127 12.30 16.41 9.49
C GLY A 127 10.90 16.74 8.97
N ASP A 128 10.32 15.90 8.13
CA ASP A 128 8.96 16.10 7.61
C ASP A 128 7.92 16.03 8.72
N LEU A 129 6.97 16.93 8.68
CA LEU A 129 5.84 16.96 9.61
C LEU A 129 4.69 16.11 9.09
N TYR A 130 4.11 15.29 9.96
CA TYR A 130 2.92 14.51 9.69
C TYR A 130 1.80 14.91 10.64
N ALA A 131 0.67 15.30 10.08
CA ALA A 131 -0.50 15.72 10.83
C ALA A 131 -1.66 14.75 10.61
N LEU A 132 -2.12 14.12 11.68
CA LEU A 132 -3.31 13.28 11.69
C LEU A 132 -4.53 14.17 12.00
N SER A 133 -5.56 14.04 11.18
CA SER A 133 -6.89 14.59 11.41
C SER A 133 -7.91 13.50 11.12
N ASP A 134 -8.63 13.08 12.15
CA ASP A 134 -9.57 11.96 12.13
C ASP A 134 -8.88 10.64 11.69
N THR A 135 -9.00 10.23 10.44
CA THR A 135 -8.38 9.03 9.86
C THR A 135 -7.41 9.32 8.72
N THR A 136 -7.04 10.58 8.54
CA THR A 136 -6.21 11.04 7.42
C THR A 136 -4.92 11.67 7.93
N VAL A 137 -3.80 11.27 7.34
CA VAL A 137 -2.48 11.85 7.61
C VAL A 137 -2.03 12.67 6.41
N ILE A 138 -1.59 13.90 6.68
CA ILE A 138 -1.02 14.80 5.68
C ILE A 138 0.45 15.05 6.03
N ARG A 139 1.32 14.94 5.03
CA ARG A 139 2.75 15.24 5.11
C ARG A 139 3.02 16.67 4.66
N THR A 140 3.81 17.38 5.43
CA THR A 140 4.45 18.62 5.04
C THR A 140 5.95 18.41 5.02
N GLU A 141 6.57 18.57 3.84
CA GLU A 141 8.01 18.37 3.69
C GLU A 141 8.78 19.43 4.47
N ALA A 142 9.88 18.99 5.11
CA ALA A 142 10.81 19.91 5.74
C ALA A 142 11.41 20.86 4.70
N LYS A 143 11.55 22.14 5.07
CA LYS A 143 12.27 23.09 4.21
C LYS A 143 13.74 22.73 4.24
N PRO A 144 14.42 22.82 3.08
CA PRO A 144 15.87 22.60 3.00
C PRO A 144 16.67 23.63 3.83
#